data_1a9082c7d8e8ac7a5fbdbd0c8e8efd28
#
_entry.id   1a9082c7d8e8ac7a5fbdbd0c8e8efd28
#
_cell.length_a   1.000
_cell.length_b   1.000
_cell.length_c   1.000
_cell.angle_alpha   90.00
_cell.angle_beta   90.00
_cell.angle_gamma   90.00
#
_symmetry.space_group_name_H-M   'P 1'
#
loop_
_entity.id
_entity.type
_entity.pdbx_description
1 polymer ?
#
loop_
_entity_poly.entity_id
_entity_poly.type
_entity_poly.pdbx_seq_one_letter_code
_entity_poly.pdbx_strand_id
1 'polypeptide(L)'
;MIFYQRIFNMRTVKLSIKQRYLDAIKDGRKVQEFREIRPNNIKKFVQLDEDGFEKEDENANAIPVEYDAILFTSKETGDTALVEITGSRCEMMVNEAGDPIEYEYGGKTWVVERVVYDLGKIYKHTVNSRTE
;
A
#
# COMPACT_ATOMS: atom_id res chain seq x y z
N MET A 1 11.61 -18.99 18.94
CA MET A 1 11.42 -18.51 17.61
C MET A 1 10.14 -17.74 17.37
N ILE A 2 9.80 -16.91 18.34
CA ILE A 2 8.59 -16.08 18.26
C ILE A 2 8.65 -15.16 17.04
N PHE A 3 9.81 -14.54 16.77
CA PHE A 3 9.99 -13.65 15.62
C PHE A 3 9.78 -14.37 14.29
N TYR A 4 10.28 -15.59 14.17
CA TYR A 4 10.14 -16.38 12.96
C TYR A 4 8.67 -16.73 12.68
N GLN A 5 7.93 -17.08 13.73
CA GLN A 5 6.50 -17.34 13.60
C GLN A 5 5.72 -16.10 13.21
N ARG A 6 6.10 -14.93 13.74
CA ARG A 6 5.46 -13.68 13.39
C ARG A 6 5.59 -13.36 11.91
N ILE A 7 6.79 -13.51 11.34
CA ILE A 7 7.01 -13.30 9.91
C ILE A 7 6.18 -14.27 9.08
N PHE A 8 6.17 -15.54 9.50
CA PHE A 8 5.45 -16.59 8.78
C PHE A 8 3.95 -16.35 8.75
N ASN A 9 3.40 -15.82 9.84
CA ASN A 9 1.96 -15.57 9.97
C ASN A 9 1.55 -14.17 9.57
N MET A 10 2.46 -13.36 9.09
CA MET A 10 2.16 -12.01 8.67
C MET A 10 1.25 -11.99 7.46
N ARG A 11 0.26 -11.12 7.51
CA ARG A 11 -0.55 -10.79 6.38
C ARG A 11 0.19 -9.75 5.55
N THR A 12 0.64 -10.15 4.38
CA THR A 12 1.55 -9.34 3.58
C THR A 12 0.93 -8.95 2.25
N VAL A 13 1.07 -7.68 1.89
CA VAL A 13 0.73 -7.20 0.55
C VAL A 13 2.00 -7.10 -0.28
N LYS A 14 1.95 -7.55 -1.54
CA LYS A 14 3.09 -7.50 -2.45
C LYS A 14 2.94 -6.31 -3.39
N LEU A 15 3.96 -5.47 -3.45
CA LEU A 15 3.95 -4.27 -4.28
C LEU A 15 5.25 -4.17 -5.06
N SER A 16 5.13 -3.86 -6.34
CA SER A 16 6.29 -3.51 -7.16
C SER A 16 6.67 -2.06 -6.87
N ILE A 17 7.95 -1.74 -6.97
CA ILE A 17 8.45 -0.41 -6.66
C ILE A 17 9.65 -0.08 -7.56
N LYS A 18 9.88 1.21 -7.80
CA LYS A 18 11.10 1.65 -8.49
C LYS A 18 12.29 1.53 -7.55
N GLN A 19 13.46 1.16 -8.10
CA GLN A 19 14.66 0.97 -7.30
C GLN A 19 14.99 2.17 -6.42
N ARG A 20 14.89 3.37 -6.96
CA ARG A 20 15.20 4.60 -6.20
C ARG A 20 14.34 4.76 -4.95
N TYR A 21 13.07 4.34 -5.00
CA TYR A 21 12.19 4.39 -3.83
C TYR A 21 12.48 3.27 -2.86
N LEU A 22 12.84 2.09 -3.37
CA LEU A 22 13.26 0.99 -2.50
C LEU A 22 14.52 1.37 -1.72
N ASP A 23 15.49 2.00 -2.39
CA ASP A 23 16.70 2.51 -1.75
C ASP A 23 16.38 3.55 -0.68
N ALA A 24 15.43 4.44 -0.97
CA ALA A 24 14.99 5.47 -0.01
C ALA A 24 14.32 4.86 1.23
N ILE A 25 13.56 3.77 1.06
CA ILE A 25 12.99 3.03 2.18
C ILE A 25 14.11 2.40 3.02
N LYS A 26 15.08 1.77 2.36
CA LYS A 26 16.19 1.08 3.04
C LYS A 26 17.06 2.04 3.85
N ASP A 27 17.22 3.27 3.41
CA ASP A 27 18.06 4.24 4.12
C ASP A 27 17.28 5.19 5.02
N GLY A 28 15.96 4.98 5.16
CA GLY A 28 15.12 5.73 6.09
C GLY A 28 14.63 7.08 5.60
N ARG A 29 14.89 7.44 4.34
CA ARG A 29 14.40 8.71 3.78
C ARG A 29 12.92 8.64 3.41
N LYS A 30 12.43 7.45 3.04
CA LYS A 30 11.03 7.24 2.69
C LYS A 30 10.37 6.41 3.79
N VAL A 31 9.41 7.01 4.48
CA VAL A 31 8.75 6.42 5.65
C VAL A 31 7.26 6.16 5.43
N GLN A 32 6.76 6.45 4.25
CA GLN A 32 5.37 6.17 3.86
C GLN A 32 5.32 5.67 2.43
N GLU A 33 4.32 4.84 2.15
CA GLU A 33 4.00 4.40 0.81
C GLU A 33 2.58 4.80 0.46
N PHE A 34 2.39 5.36 -0.72
CA PHE A 34 1.10 5.78 -1.23
C PHE A 34 0.76 4.98 -2.47
N ARG A 35 -0.46 4.46 -2.52
CA ARG A 35 -0.95 3.76 -3.71
C ARG A 35 -2.34 4.27 -4.07
N GLU A 36 -2.51 4.60 -5.34
CA GLU A 36 -3.80 5.02 -5.84
C GLU A 36 -4.77 3.84 -5.86
N ILE A 37 -5.98 4.06 -5.36
CA ILE A 37 -7.04 3.07 -5.35
C ILE A 37 -7.84 3.24 -6.64
N ARG A 38 -7.92 2.19 -7.45
CA ARG A 38 -8.63 2.17 -8.72
C ARG A 38 -9.61 1.00 -8.74
N PRO A 39 -10.63 1.03 -9.62
CA PRO A 39 -11.57 -0.10 -9.69
C PRO A 39 -10.90 -1.46 -9.89
N ASN A 40 -9.76 -1.50 -10.58
CA ASN A 40 -9.05 -2.75 -10.86
C ASN A 40 -8.18 -3.27 -9.71
N ASN A 41 -7.94 -2.46 -8.67
CA ASN A 41 -7.12 -2.88 -7.53
C ASN A 41 -7.79 -2.66 -6.18
N ILE A 42 -9.03 -2.22 -6.16
CA ILE A 42 -9.74 -1.85 -4.92
C ILE A 42 -9.78 -2.99 -3.90
N LYS A 43 -9.97 -4.22 -4.33
CA LYS A 43 -10.03 -5.39 -3.44
C LYS A 43 -8.72 -5.61 -2.69
N LYS A 44 -7.61 -5.22 -3.28
CA LYS A 44 -6.30 -5.37 -2.67
C LYS A 44 -6.11 -4.40 -1.52
N PHE A 45 -6.69 -3.22 -1.62
CA PHE A 45 -6.41 -2.12 -0.69
C PHE A 45 -7.55 -1.76 0.25
N VAL A 46 -8.79 -2.03 -0.12
CA VAL A 46 -9.97 -1.58 0.63
C VAL A 46 -10.85 -2.75 1.00
N GLN A 47 -11.34 -2.74 2.24
CA GLN A 47 -12.33 -3.72 2.69
C GLN A 47 -13.66 -3.44 1.99
N LEU A 48 -14.25 -4.48 1.40
CA LEU A 48 -15.53 -4.38 0.70
C LEU A 48 -16.60 -5.18 1.45
N ASP A 49 -17.83 -4.72 1.40
CA ASP A 49 -18.96 -5.44 1.95
C ASP A 49 -19.43 -6.55 0.99
N GLU A 50 -20.50 -7.25 1.36
CA GLU A 50 -21.03 -8.36 0.58
C GLU A 50 -21.47 -7.96 -0.83
N ASP A 51 -21.88 -6.71 -1.01
CA ASP A 51 -22.36 -6.18 -2.28
C ASP A 51 -21.25 -5.55 -3.11
N GLY A 52 -20.02 -5.56 -2.61
CA GLY A 52 -18.87 -5.01 -3.30
C GLY A 52 -18.65 -3.53 -3.09
N PHE A 53 -19.37 -2.90 -2.16
CA PHE A 53 -19.16 -1.50 -1.81
C PHE A 53 -18.08 -1.36 -0.74
N GLU A 54 -17.37 -0.23 -0.77
CA GLU A 54 -16.38 0.08 0.24
C GLU A 54 -17.00 0.14 1.63
N LYS A 55 -16.37 -0.54 2.59
CA LYS A 55 -16.70 -0.34 3.99
C LYS A 55 -16.16 1.02 4.42
N GLU A 56 -16.92 1.74 5.20
CA GLU A 56 -16.55 3.06 5.68
C GLU A 56 -16.52 3.10 7.20
N ASP A 57 -15.62 3.92 7.74
CA ASP A 57 -15.56 4.18 9.16
C ASP A 57 -16.58 5.27 9.56
N GLU A 58 -16.58 5.68 10.82
CA GLU A 58 -17.50 6.69 11.34
C GLU A 58 -17.34 8.07 10.71
N ASN A 59 -16.20 8.32 10.06
CA ASN A 59 -15.90 9.58 9.37
C ASN A 59 -16.11 9.46 7.87
N ALA A 60 -16.77 8.41 7.41
CA ALA A 60 -17.04 8.12 5.99
C ALA A 60 -15.77 7.92 5.16
N ASN A 61 -14.67 7.52 5.78
CA ASN A 61 -13.45 7.15 5.07
C ASN A 61 -13.46 5.64 4.80
N ALA A 62 -12.99 5.25 3.62
CA ALA A 62 -12.83 3.83 3.30
C ALA A 62 -11.88 3.18 4.30
N ILE A 63 -12.17 1.93 4.64
CA ILE A 63 -11.36 1.17 5.59
C ILE A 63 -10.36 0.32 4.81
N PRO A 64 -9.05 0.52 5.03
CA PRO A 64 -8.05 -0.28 4.31
C PRO A 64 -8.06 -1.74 4.75
N VAL A 65 -7.68 -2.64 3.85
CA VAL A 65 -7.38 -4.02 4.22
C VAL A 65 -6.22 -3.99 5.20
N GLU A 66 -6.34 -4.73 6.30
CA GLU A 66 -5.29 -4.77 7.30
C GLU A 66 -4.18 -5.71 6.88
N TYR A 67 -3.00 -5.15 6.63
CA TYR A 67 -1.78 -5.90 6.37
C TYR A 67 -0.76 -5.59 7.46
N ASP A 68 0.07 -6.57 7.77
CA ASP A 68 1.15 -6.40 8.75
C ASP A 68 2.42 -5.87 8.10
N ALA A 69 2.61 -6.17 6.84
CA ALA A 69 3.84 -5.83 6.13
C ALA A 69 3.60 -5.68 4.63
N ILE A 70 4.54 -5.02 3.98
CA ILE A 70 4.61 -4.93 2.53
C ILE A 70 5.87 -5.66 2.07
N LEU A 71 5.72 -6.55 1.11
CA LEU A 71 6.87 -7.11 0.40
C LEU A 71 7.06 -6.31 -0.88
N PHE A 72 8.04 -5.42 -0.87
CA PHE A 72 8.41 -4.64 -2.05
C PHE A 72 9.36 -5.44 -2.94
N THR A 73 9.15 -5.33 -4.23
CA THR A 73 10.06 -5.92 -5.24
C THR A 73 10.40 -4.85 -6.26
N SER A 74 11.68 -4.59 -6.46
CA SER A 74 12.13 -3.65 -7.47
C SER A 74 11.80 -4.16 -8.87
N LYS A 75 11.19 -3.31 -9.68
CA LYS A 75 10.91 -3.60 -11.08
C LYS A 75 12.18 -3.71 -11.92
N GLU A 76 13.24 -3.07 -11.48
CA GLU A 76 14.48 -2.91 -12.25
C GLU A 76 15.48 -4.01 -11.96
N THR A 77 15.54 -4.46 -10.71
CA THR A 77 16.59 -5.38 -10.26
C THR A 77 16.07 -6.67 -9.65
N GLY A 78 14.80 -6.70 -9.22
CA GLY A 78 14.27 -7.81 -8.45
C GLY A 78 14.68 -7.82 -6.98
N ASP A 79 15.39 -6.79 -6.52
CA ASP A 79 15.70 -6.63 -5.10
C ASP A 79 14.40 -6.56 -4.31
N THR A 80 14.41 -7.09 -3.08
CA THR A 80 13.21 -7.10 -2.25
C THR A 80 13.46 -6.49 -0.88
N ALA A 81 12.38 -6.04 -0.25
CA ALA A 81 12.38 -5.68 1.16
C ALA A 81 11.02 -5.99 1.76
N LEU A 82 11.02 -6.67 2.90
CA LEU A 82 9.81 -6.92 3.69
C LEU A 82 9.77 -5.88 4.79
N VAL A 83 8.79 -4.97 4.73
CA VAL A 83 8.74 -3.77 5.57
C VAL A 83 7.48 -3.77 6.42
N GLU A 84 7.63 -3.50 7.70
CA GLU A 84 6.53 -3.39 8.66
C GLU A 84 5.59 -2.25 8.28
N ILE A 85 4.29 -2.49 8.42
CA ILE A 85 3.27 -1.43 8.36
C ILE A 85 2.90 -1.11 9.80
N THR A 86 3.12 0.13 10.21
CA THR A 86 2.76 0.59 11.56
C THR A 86 1.40 1.28 11.60
N GLY A 87 0.86 1.65 10.46
CA GLY A 87 -0.46 2.24 10.35
C GLY A 87 -0.89 2.31 8.90
N SER A 88 -2.19 2.36 8.67
CA SER A 88 -2.73 2.49 7.33
C SER A 88 -4.02 3.30 7.37
N ARG A 89 -4.30 4.01 6.27
CA ARG A 89 -5.54 4.76 6.11
C ARG A 89 -5.81 4.98 4.63
N CYS A 90 -7.07 5.24 4.32
CA CYS A 90 -7.47 5.66 2.99
C CYS A 90 -7.76 7.16 3.03
N GLU A 91 -7.36 7.87 1.99
CA GLU A 91 -7.57 9.30 1.86
C GLU A 91 -8.24 9.62 0.54
N MET A 92 -9.31 10.40 0.60
CA MET A 92 -9.97 10.95 -0.58
C MET A 92 -9.19 12.20 -0.98
N MET A 93 -8.88 12.32 -2.26
CA MET A 93 -8.18 13.50 -2.77
C MET A 93 -9.19 14.60 -3.07
N VAL A 94 -8.85 15.82 -2.71
CA VAL A 94 -9.71 16.98 -2.93
C VAL A 94 -8.97 18.04 -3.72
N ASN A 95 -9.73 18.88 -4.41
CA ASN A 95 -9.18 20.01 -5.12
C ASN A 95 -8.94 21.21 -4.18
N GLU A 96 -8.50 22.35 -4.72
CA GLU A 96 -8.22 23.54 -3.92
C GLU A 96 -9.44 24.08 -3.18
N ALA A 97 -10.65 23.84 -3.71
CA ALA A 97 -11.89 24.24 -3.08
C ALA A 97 -12.37 23.26 -2.00
N GLY A 98 -11.65 22.14 -1.82
CA GLY A 98 -12.04 21.12 -0.85
C GLY A 98 -13.05 20.11 -1.38
N ASP A 99 -13.34 20.13 -2.68
CA ASP A 99 -14.27 19.20 -3.30
C ASP A 99 -13.54 17.93 -3.75
N PRO A 100 -14.22 16.75 -3.66
CA PRO A 100 -13.62 15.50 -4.12
C PRO A 100 -13.26 15.59 -5.62
N ILE A 101 -12.10 15.06 -5.96
CA ILE A 101 -11.70 14.92 -7.36
C ILE A 101 -12.33 13.65 -7.89
N GLU A 102 -13.11 13.79 -8.97
CA GLU A 102 -13.89 12.70 -9.53
C GLU A 102 -13.40 12.31 -10.92
N TYR A 103 -13.68 11.08 -11.32
CA TYR A 103 -13.43 10.59 -12.67
C TYR A 103 -14.50 9.55 -13.04
N GLU A 104 -14.68 9.35 -14.34
CA GLU A 104 -15.63 8.38 -14.86
C GLU A 104 -14.92 7.08 -15.23
N TYR A 105 -15.52 5.95 -14.85
CA TYR A 105 -15.04 4.64 -15.23
C TYR A 105 -16.19 3.65 -15.22
N GLY A 106 -16.33 2.91 -16.33
CA GLY A 106 -17.35 1.87 -16.43
C GLY A 106 -18.79 2.37 -16.27
N GLY A 107 -19.06 3.60 -16.68
CA GLY A 107 -20.39 4.20 -16.57
C GLY A 107 -20.74 4.71 -15.19
N LYS A 108 -19.78 4.74 -14.27
CA LYS A 108 -19.97 5.22 -12.90
C LYS A 108 -18.99 6.33 -12.58
N THR A 109 -19.35 7.18 -11.64
CA THR A 109 -18.49 8.23 -11.11
C THR A 109 -17.71 7.69 -9.91
N TRP A 110 -16.41 7.86 -9.94
CA TRP A 110 -15.50 7.44 -8.88
C TRP A 110 -14.78 8.65 -8.33
N VAL A 111 -14.36 8.58 -7.07
CA VAL A 111 -13.50 9.63 -6.48
C VAL A 111 -12.05 9.15 -6.51
N VAL A 112 -11.12 10.10 -6.64
CA VAL A 112 -9.69 9.79 -6.55
C VAL A 112 -9.36 9.54 -5.08
N GLU A 113 -8.90 8.34 -4.78
CA GLU A 113 -8.53 7.91 -3.43
C GLU A 113 -7.16 7.26 -3.45
N ARG A 114 -6.51 7.28 -2.30
CA ARG A 114 -5.25 6.56 -2.12
C ARG A 114 -5.23 5.88 -0.77
N VAL A 115 -4.49 4.77 -0.69
CA VAL A 115 -4.14 4.16 0.58
C VAL A 115 -2.76 4.65 0.97
N VAL A 116 -2.58 4.91 2.26
CA VAL A 116 -1.32 5.36 2.84
C VAL A 116 -0.89 4.33 3.86
N TYR A 117 0.33 3.84 3.72
CA TYR A 117 0.95 2.93 4.68
C TYR A 117 2.10 3.65 5.36
N ASP A 118 2.05 3.70 6.69
CA ASP A 118 3.18 4.16 7.48
C ASP A 118 4.14 3.00 7.64
N LEU A 119 5.40 3.20 7.32
CA LEU A 119 6.42 2.17 7.26
C LEU A 119 7.24 2.16 8.55
N GLY A 120 7.45 0.98 9.09
CA GLY A 120 8.30 0.75 10.24
C GLY A 120 9.61 0.11 9.86
N LYS A 121 10.01 -0.91 10.62
CA LYS A 121 11.31 -1.55 10.41
C LYS A 121 11.30 -2.47 9.20
N ILE A 122 12.48 -2.69 8.66
CA ILE A 122 12.70 -3.65 7.59
C ILE A 122 13.01 -4.98 8.25
N TYR A 123 12.14 -5.96 8.04
CA TYR A 123 12.33 -7.29 8.63
C TYR A 123 13.43 -8.06 7.92
N LYS A 124 13.47 -7.99 6.61
CA LYS A 124 14.51 -8.61 5.79
C LYS A 124 14.54 -7.96 4.41
N HIS A 125 15.67 -8.09 3.74
CA HIS A 125 15.80 -7.65 2.36
C HIS A 125 16.74 -8.59 1.61
N THR A 126 16.58 -8.64 0.30
CA THR A 126 17.46 -9.38 -0.60
C THR A 126 17.94 -8.44 -1.70
N VAL A 127 19.16 -8.66 -2.13
CA VAL A 127 19.74 -7.95 -3.26
C VAL A 127 20.07 -9.01 -4.29
N ASN A 128 19.52 -8.87 -5.49
CA ASN A 128 19.84 -9.79 -6.55
C ASN A 128 21.29 -9.60 -6.99
N SER A 129 21.97 -10.74 -7.15
CA SER A 129 23.32 -10.68 -7.69
C SER A 129 23.28 -10.12 -9.10
N ARG A 130 24.10 -9.12 -9.35
CA ARG A 130 24.26 -8.54 -10.67
C ARG A 130 25.65 -8.89 -11.16
N THR A 131 25.71 -9.50 -12.33
CA THR A 131 26.98 -9.79 -12.99
C THR A 131 27.43 -8.52 -13.69
N GLU A 132 28.59 -8.06 -13.35
CA GLU A 132 29.19 -6.89 -13.95
C GLU A 132 30.24 -7.28 -14.96
#